data_4fcd0598949dcb5eda57d1da302c9d31
#
_entry.id   4fcd0598949dcb5eda57d1da302c9d31
#
_cell.length_a   1.000
_cell.length_b   1.000
_cell.length_c   1.000
_cell.angle_alpha   90.00
_cell.angle_beta   90.00
_cell.angle_gamma   90.00
#
_symmetry.space_group_name_H-M   'P 1'
#
loop_
_entity.id
_entity.type
_entity.pdbx_description
1 polymer ?
#
loop_
_entity_poly.entity_id
_entity_poly.type
_entity_poly.pdbx_seq_one_letter_code
_entity_poly.pdbx_strand_id
1 'polypeptide(L)'
;FVRMTYDDAILKYGIDKPDMRLPAMVNFSSELTPELREALKIEQNLPVLGFLIPNVGELSGTQRKALISQVRSFLGESGLDALDTTRLKSSSQFAPLEDAISQKFLLEYSSFLGFASPAEEDEHLVIVITPKLGTPAKWNFDSQWIYKRVGALRLELAKKFADKHKRFEQTGTEADYKFLWVTDFPMYEWDEEAKVWNAAHHPFTSPHEEDIKAGRLTSDKGAVRALAYDVVLNGTELGSGSIRIHRQDVQAEIFRSLGMSDEEAHERFGFFLDALEYGTPPHGGIALGLDRIVMILAGASSLREVIAFPKTAKAIDLMVDAPTPVSDQQLKELSLRTVVRN
;
A
#
# COMPACT_ATOMS: atom_id res chain seq x y z
N PHE A 1 -11.15 -10.51 -13.83
CA PHE A 1 -10.19 -9.66 -13.12
C PHE A 1 -9.21 -10.54 -12.37
N VAL A 2 -7.93 -10.13 -12.32
CA VAL A 2 -6.90 -10.78 -11.50
C VAL A 2 -7.29 -10.66 -10.03
N ARG A 3 -6.96 -11.69 -9.22
CA ARG A 3 -7.07 -11.63 -7.75
C ARG A 3 -5.67 -11.67 -7.15
N MET A 4 -5.47 -10.85 -6.13
CA MET A 4 -4.22 -10.72 -5.41
C MET A 4 -4.54 -10.53 -3.92
N THR A 5 -3.82 -11.20 -3.03
CA THR A 5 -3.96 -10.92 -1.60
C THR A 5 -3.33 -9.58 -1.24
N TYR A 6 -3.75 -9.00 -0.11
CA TYR A 6 -3.10 -7.80 0.44
C TYR A 6 -1.59 -7.99 0.62
N ASP A 7 -1.18 -9.14 1.17
CA ASP A 7 0.23 -9.43 1.37
C ASP A 7 1.00 -9.48 0.04
N ASP A 8 0.45 -10.14 -0.98
CA ASP A 8 1.03 -10.13 -2.33
C ASP A 8 1.12 -8.73 -2.94
N ALA A 9 0.10 -7.90 -2.74
CA ALA A 9 0.09 -6.52 -3.23
C ALA A 9 1.22 -5.70 -2.56
N ILE A 10 1.40 -5.84 -1.25
CA ILE A 10 2.49 -5.19 -0.53
C ILE A 10 3.85 -5.75 -0.96
N LEU A 11 4.03 -7.06 -1.03
CA LEU A 11 5.30 -7.69 -1.38
C LEU A 11 5.73 -7.39 -2.82
N LYS A 12 4.78 -7.33 -3.75
CA LYS A 12 5.07 -7.13 -5.18
C LYS A 12 5.07 -5.66 -5.60
N TYR A 13 4.25 -4.82 -4.96
CA TYR A 13 4.03 -3.44 -5.41
C TYR A 13 4.27 -2.39 -4.33
N GLY A 14 4.36 -2.80 -3.06
CA GLY A 14 4.55 -1.91 -1.91
C GLY A 14 3.32 -1.06 -1.58
N ILE A 15 2.15 -1.42 -2.10
CA ILE A 15 0.89 -0.70 -1.90
C ILE A 15 -0.29 -1.66 -2.05
N ASP A 16 -1.35 -1.41 -1.29
CA ASP A 16 -2.62 -2.15 -1.35
C ASP A 16 -3.49 -1.86 -2.59
N LYS A 17 -3.11 -0.84 -3.36
CA LYS A 17 -3.78 -0.43 -4.61
C LYS A 17 -2.78 -0.39 -5.76
N PRO A 18 -2.26 -1.55 -6.22
CA PRO A 18 -1.21 -1.58 -7.22
C PRO A 18 -1.66 -1.08 -8.59
N ASP A 19 -0.79 -0.30 -9.24
CA ASP A 19 -0.91 -0.02 -10.66
C ASP A 19 -0.18 -1.11 -11.46
N MET A 20 -0.96 -2.00 -12.04
CA MET A 20 -0.44 -3.15 -12.80
C MET A 20 0.06 -2.77 -14.21
N ARG A 21 0.02 -1.52 -14.59
CA ARG A 21 0.70 -1.01 -15.81
C ARG A 21 2.20 -0.88 -15.61
N LEU A 22 2.65 -0.94 -14.36
CA LEU A 22 4.05 -0.93 -13.97
C LEU A 22 4.46 -2.31 -13.44
N PRO A 23 5.70 -2.72 -13.71
CA PRO A 23 6.22 -4.00 -13.24
C PRO A 23 6.28 -4.10 -11.71
N ALA A 24 6.20 -5.34 -11.21
CA ALA A 24 6.36 -5.64 -9.80
C ALA A 24 7.80 -5.35 -9.30
N MET A 25 7.95 -5.22 -7.99
CA MET A 25 9.26 -5.26 -7.34
C MET A 25 9.76 -6.70 -7.26
N VAL A 26 11.07 -6.85 -7.22
CA VAL A 26 11.76 -8.14 -7.09
C VAL A 26 12.51 -8.18 -5.77
N ASN A 27 12.37 -9.27 -5.02
CA ASN A 27 13.12 -9.50 -3.79
C ASN A 27 14.39 -10.31 -4.09
N PHE A 28 15.55 -9.72 -3.82
CA PHE A 28 16.88 -10.31 -4.02
C PHE A 28 17.51 -10.88 -2.75
N SER A 29 16.76 -10.98 -1.67
CA SER A 29 17.31 -11.42 -0.37
C SER A 29 17.93 -12.82 -0.40
N SER A 30 17.38 -13.73 -1.22
CA SER A 30 17.89 -15.09 -1.40
C SER A 30 19.21 -15.18 -2.15
N GLU A 31 19.53 -14.14 -2.94
CA GLU A 31 20.77 -14.06 -3.74
C GLU A 31 21.97 -13.50 -2.94
N LEU A 32 21.71 -13.04 -1.73
CA LEU A 32 22.71 -12.40 -0.88
C LEU A 32 23.09 -13.33 0.26
N THR A 33 24.25 -13.98 0.14
CA THR A 33 24.82 -14.74 1.25
C THR A 33 25.20 -13.80 2.41
N PRO A 34 25.34 -14.31 3.65
CA PRO A 34 25.79 -13.51 4.78
C PRO A 34 27.10 -12.76 4.52
N GLU A 35 28.05 -13.39 3.82
CA GLU A 35 29.35 -12.83 3.48
C GLU A 35 29.21 -11.66 2.47
N LEU A 36 28.32 -11.79 1.49
CA LEU A 36 28.01 -10.70 0.54
C LEU A 36 27.34 -9.53 1.24
N ARG A 37 26.42 -9.80 2.17
CA ARG A 37 25.77 -8.76 2.96
C ARG A 37 26.78 -8.00 3.81
N GLU A 38 27.71 -8.70 4.47
CA GLU A 38 28.79 -8.08 5.25
C GLU A 38 29.70 -7.21 4.37
N ALA A 39 30.16 -7.74 3.23
CA ALA A 39 31.03 -7.02 2.29
C ALA A 39 30.37 -5.75 1.72
N LEU A 40 29.07 -5.76 1.51
CA LEU A 40 28.26 -4.64 1.02
C LEU A 40 27.70 -3.77 2.15
N LYS A 41 27.92 -4.11 3.42
CA LYS A 41 27.37 -3.44 4.61
C LYS A 41 25.85 -3.38 4.63
N ILE A 42 25.23 -4.49 4.26
CA ILE A 42 23.76 -4.69 4.22
C ILE A 42 23.31 -5.42 5.49
N GLU A 43 22.19 -4.98 6.08
CA GLU A 43 21.59 -5.61 7.25
C GLU A 43 21.15 -7.07 6.94
N GLN A 44 21.45 -8.01 7.88
CA GLN A 44 21.32 -9.44 7.59
C GLN A 44 19.88 -9.91 7.38
N ASN A 45 18.95 -9.46 8.19
CA ASN A 45 17.60 -10.02 8.27
C ASN A 45 16.53 -9.18 7.56
N LEU A 46 16.94 -8.17 6.78
CA LEU A 46 16.01 -7.29 6.10
C LEU A 46 16.03 -7.55 4.58
N PRO A 47 14.89 -7.31 3.90
CA PRO A 47 14.78 -7.55 2.46
C PRO A 47 15.61 -6.57 1.65
N VAL A 48 16.17 -7.09 0.55
CA VAL A 48 16.80 -6.30 -0.51
C VAL A 48 15.87 -6.32 -1.71
N LEU A 49 15.38 -5.16 -2.09
CA LEU A 49 14.34 -5.01 -3.11
C LEU A 49 14.85 -4.25 -4.32
N GLY A 50 14.47 -4.72 -5.49
CA GLY A 50 14.73 -3.99 -6.72
C GLY A 50 13.44 -3.74 -7.50
N PHE A 51 13.47 -2.71 -8.32
CA PHE A 51 12.41 -2.43 -9.28
C PHE A 51 13.00 -1.81 -10.55
N LEU A 52 12.21 -1.84 -11.60
CA LEU A 52 12.60 -1.29 -12.89
C LEU A 52 11.53 -0.32 -13.37
N ILE A 53 11.99 0.78 -13.97
CA ILE A 53 11.16 1.69 -14.74
C ILE A 53 11.49 1.46 -16.22
N PRO A 54 10.53 1.02 -17.02
CA PRO A 54 10.78 0.72 -18.43
C PRO A 54 10.96 1.99 -19.26
N ASN A 55 11.72 1.86 -20.36
CA ASN A 55 11.82 2.84 -21.43
C ASN A 55 12.10 4.28 -20.96
N VAL A 56 13.07 4.46 -20.09
CA VAL A 56 13.49 5.80 -19.64
C VAL A 56 14.43 6.49 -20.64
N GLY A 57 14.90 5.74 -21.65
CA GLY A 57 15.93 6.15 -22.59
C GLY A 57 17.34 6.16 -21.98
N GLU A 58 18.35 6.39 -22.79
CA GLU A 58 19.73 6.48 -22.32
C GLU A 58 19.90 7.64 -21.32
N LEU A 59 20.46 7.34 -20.17
CA LEU A 59 20.81 8.32 -19.15
C LEU A 59 22.33 8.54 -19.13
N SER A 60 22.75 9.78 -19.32
CA SER A 60 24.17 10.16 -19.15
C SER A 60 24.65 9.90 -17.71
N GLY A 61 25.96 9.76 -17.52
CA GLY A 61 26.55 9.57 -16.20
C GLY A 61 26.16 10.66 -15.18
N THR A 62 26.02 11.91 -15.62
CA THR A 62 25.57 13.02 -14.77
C THR A 62 24.10 12.86 -14.37
N GLN A 63 23.24 12.47 -15.32
CA GLN A 63 21.82 12.20 -15.03
C GLN A 63 21.63 11.03 -14.06
N ARG A 64 22.40 9.94 -14.23
CA ARG A 64 22.40 8.79 -13.32
C ARG A 64 22.82 9.21 -11.89
N LYS A 65 23.88 10.00 -11.75
CA LYS A 65 24.33 10.53 -10.43
C LYS A 65 23.26 11.40 -9.77
N ALA A 66 22.65 12.32 -10.53
CA ALA A 66 21.58 13.17 -10.03
C ALA A 66 20.37 12.35 -9.58
N LEU A 67 20.02 11.31 -10.33
CA LEU A 67 18.92 10.40 -10.01
C LEU A 67 19.21 9.61 -8.71
N ILE A 68 20.39 9.05 -8.56
CA ILE A 68 20.77 8.36 -7.31
C ILE A 68 20.73 9.32 -6.10
N SER A 69 21.17 10.56 -6.29
CA SER A 69 21.04 11.59 -5.24
C SER A 69 19.57 11.85 -4.87
N GLN A 70 18.67 11.92 -5.85
CA GLN A 70 17.23 12.06 -5.63
C GLN A 70 16.67 10.84 -4.89
N VAL A 71 17.04 9.62 -5.29
CA VAL A 71 16.64 8.37 -4.60
C VAL A 71 17.07 8.41 -3.13
N ARG A 72 18.31 8.77 -2.86
CA ARG A 72 18.83 8.90 -1.48
C ARG A 72 18.09 9.97 -0.68
N SER A 73 17.80 11.11 -1.29
CA SER A 73 16.99 12.16 -0.66
C SER A 73 15.58 11.69 -0.31
N PHE A 74 14.93 10.94 -1.22
CA PHE A 74 13.62 10.34 -0.95
C PHE A 74 13.67 9.34 0.21
N LEU A 75 14.68 8.48 0.24
CA LEU A 75 14.84 7.49 1.33
C LEU A 75 15.15 8.17 2.67
N GLY A 76 15.86 9.30 2.68
CA GLY A 76 16.14 10.10 3.85
C GLY A 76 16.83 9.31 4.99
N GLU A 77 16.33 9.45 6.22
CA GLU A 77 16.86 8.78 7.41
C GLU A 77 16.25 7.37 7.66
N SER A 78 15.63 6.77 6.64
CA SER A 78 14.96 5.46 6.77
C SER A 78 15.94 4.30 7.06
N GLY A 79 17.24 4.50 6.92
CA GLY A 79 18.23 3.42 6.98
C GLY A 79 18.38 2.66 5.64
N LEU A 80 17.63 3.03 4.61
CA LEU A 80 17.73 2.43 3.27
C LEU A 80 18.70 3.22 2.38
N ASP A 81 19.32 2.56 1.40
CA ASP A 81 20.17 3.19 0.39
C ASP A 81 20.01 2.51 -0.97
N ALA A 82 20.31 3.24 -2.04
CA ALA A 82 20.44 2.64 -3.36
C ALA A 82 21.78 1.91 -3.47
N LEU A 83 21.75 0.66 -3.93
CA LEU A 83 22.95 -0.11 -4.24
C LEU A 83 23.66 0.52 -5.42
N ASP A 84 24.96 0.77 -5.27
CA ASP A 84 25.81 1.24 -6.35
C ASP A 84 26.17 0.05 -7.28
N THR A 85 25.42 -0.10 -8.36
CA THR A 85 25.65 -1.17 -9.34
C THR A 85 26.99 -1.06 -10.04
N THR A 86 27.62 0.13 -10.10
CA THR A 86 28.96 0.29 -10.68
C THR A 86 30.00 -0.39 -9.80
N ARG A 87 29.77 -0.45 -8.48
CA ARG A 87 30.61 -1.17 -7.53
C ARG A 87 30.53 -2.68 -7.72
N LEU A 88 29.41 -3.22 -8.16
CA LEU A 88 29.26 -4.63 -8.46
C LEU A 88 30.15 -5.03 -9.63
N LYS A 89 30.22 -4.20 -10.68
CA LYS A 89 31.05 -4.42 -11.87
C LYS A 89 32.55 -4.30 -11.60
N SER A 90 32.97 -3.68 -10.51
CA SER A 90 34.37 -3.42 -10.20
C SER A 90 35.12 -4.58 -9.53
N SER A 91 34.44 -5.67 -9.16
CA SER A 91 35.03 -6.77 -8.43
C SER A 91 34.41 -8.11 -8.81
N SER A 92 35.24 -9.09 -9.15
CA SER A 92 34.83 -10.48 -9.42
C SER A 92 34.07 -11.13 -8.26
N GLN A 93 34.24 -10.63 -7.03
CA GLN A 93 33.50 -11.10 -5.86
C GLN A 93 32.00 -10.85 -5.98
N PHE A 94 31.58 -9.82 -6.73
CA PHE A 94 30.18 -9.42 -6.86
C PHE A 94 29.54 -9.86 -8.19
N ALA A 95 30.31 -10.46 -9.10
CA ALA A 95 29.80 -10.94 -10.38
C ALA A 95 28.58 -11.88 -10.26
N PRO A 96 28.53 -12.86 -9.31
CA PRO A 96 27.36 -13.72 -9.15
C PRO A 96 26.09 -12.94 -8.77
N LEU A 97 26.22 -11.86 -8.01
CA LEU A 97 25.07 -11.01 -7.64
C LEU A 97 24.61 -10.17 -8.82
N GLU A 98 25.51 -9.64 -9.63
CA GLU A 98 25.18 -8.90 -10.86
C GLU A 98 24.42 -9.79 -11.83
N ASP A 99 24.92 -11.01 -12.06
CA ASP A 99 24.26 -12.00 -12.93
C ASP A 99 22.86 -12.37 -12.39
N ALA A 100 22.73 -12.61 -11.09
CA ALA A 100 21.46 -12.94 -10.44
C ALA A 100 20.44 -11.80 -10.54
N ILE A 101 20.88 -10.56 -10.35
CA ILE A 101 20.05 -9.36 -10.51
C ILE A 101 19.57 -9.26 -11.96
N SER A 102 20.45 -9.38 -12.92
CA SER A 102 20.13 -9.31 -14.35
C SER A 102 19.17 -10.43 -14.75
N GLN A 103 19.42 -11.68 -14.36
CA GLN A 103 18.54 -12.81 -14.67
C GLN A 103 17.14 -12.69 -14.05
N LYS A 104 17.02 -12.30 -12.79
CA LYS A 104 15.70 -12.11 -12.15
C LYS A 104 14.91 -11.00 -12.80
N PHE A 105 15.55 -9.87 -13.09
CA PHE A 105 14.87 -8.82 -13.82
C PHE A 105 14.45 -9.26 -15.21
N LEU A 106 15.27 -9.97 -15.94
CA LEU A 106 14.92 -10.49 -17.27
C LEU A 106 13.71 -11.44 -17.19
N LEU A 107 13.65 -12.35 -16.22
CA LEU A 107 12.55 -13.29 -16.05
C LEU A 107 11.22 -12.59 -15.73
N GLU A 108 11.22 -11.68 -14.78
CA GLU A 108 10.01 -10.91 -14.41
C GLU A 108 9.56 -9.99 -15.56
N TYR A 109 10.51 -9.50 -16.32
CA TYR A 109 10.28 -8.53 -17.38
C TYR A 109 9.88 -9.11 -18.71
N SER A 110 10.48 -10.22 -19.13
CA SER A 110 10.06 -10.92 -20.34
C SER A 110 8.59 -11.31 -20.29
N SER A 111 8.13 -11.72 -19.10
CA SER A 111 6.72 -12.00 -18.82
C SER A 111 5.84 -10.76 -18.92
N PHE A 112 6.33 -9.60 -18.48
CA PHE A 112 5.53 -8.37 -18.39
C PHE A 112 5.55 -7.54 -19.69
N LEU A 113 6.69 -7.47 -20.38
CA LEU A 113 6.89 -6.60 -21.54
C LEU A 113 6.78 -7.33 -22.86
N GLY A 114 6.75 -8.67 -22.85
CA GLY A 114 6.71 -9.48 -24.07
C GLY A 114 8.00 -9.43 -24.89
N PHE A 115 9.15 -9.16 -24.26
CA PHE A 115 10.43 -9.02 -24.95
C PHE A 115 11.17 -10.31 -25.16
N ALA A 116 11.92 -10.31 -26.29
CA ALA A 116 12.77 -11.39 -26.69
C ALA A 116 14.26 -11.02 -26.79
N SER A 117 14.70 -9.81 -26.41
CA SER A 117 16.09 -9.40 -26.64
C SER A 117 16.74 -8.61 -25.48
N PRO A 118 17.97 -8.99 -25.08
CA PRO A 118 18.80 -8.22 -24.14
C PRO A 118 19.27 -6.86 -24.67
N ALA A 119 19.19 -6.61 -25.97
CA ALA A 119 19.69 -5.37 -26.57
C ALA A 119 18.91 -4.10 -26.19
N GLU A 120 17.77 -4.26 -25.50
CA GLU A 120 16.93 -3.13 -25.03
C GLU A 120 17.15 -2.81 -23.55
N GLU A 121 18.11 -3.48 -22.88
CA GLU A 121 18.38 -3.28 -21.42
C GLU A 121 18.84 -1.86 -21.08
N ASP A 122 19.54 -1.19 -21.99
CA ASP A 122 20.11 0.15 -21.75
C ASP A 122 19.06 1.26 -21.66
N GLU A 123 17.83 1.00 -22.10
CA GLU A 123 16.71 1.95 -22.03
C GLU A 123 15.91 1.86 -20.75
N HIS A 124 16.22 0.92 -19.87
CA HIS A 124 15.50 0.69 -18.63
C HIS A 124 16.29 1.18 -17.41
N LEU A 125 15.57 1.70 -16.42
CA LEU A 125 16.15 2.11 -15.16
C LEU A 125 15.94 1.03 -14.10
N VAL A 126 17.00 0.34 -13.73
CA VAL A 126 17.03 -0.63 -12.62
C VAL A 126 17.54 0.08 -11.35
N ILE A 127 16.79 -0.04 -10.27
CA ILE A 127 17.16 0.44 -8.93
C ILE A 127 17.05 -0.70 -7.94
N VAL A 128 18.11 -0.95 -7.20
CA VAL A 128 18.13 -1.91 -6.07
C VAL A 128 18.31 -1.15 -4.77
N ILE A 129 17.44 -1.39 -3.82
CA ILE A 129 17.44 -0.75 -2.51
C ILE A 129 17.87 -1.76 -1.45
N THR A 130 18.81 -1.36 -0.62
CA THR A 130 19.40 -2.17 0.44
C THR A 130 19.21 -1.51 1.80
N PRO A 131 18.89 -2.26 2.86
CA PRO A 131 18.97 -1.76 4.23
C PRO A 131 20.43 -1.65 4.65
N LYS A 132 20.85 -0.49 5.15
CA LYS A 132 22.18 -0.28 5.72
C LYS A 132 22.37 -1.09 6.99
N LEU A 133 23.61 -1.42 7.31
CA LEU A 133 23.95 -2.06 8.58
C LEU A 133 23.45 -1.22 9.76
N GLY A 134 22.77 -1.84 10.71
CA GLY A 134 22.13 -1.18 11.85
C GLY A 134 20.75 -0.57 11.57
N THR A 135 20.18 -0.79 10.38
CA THR A 135 18.78 -0.43 10.12
C THR A 135 17.88 -1.24 11.06
N PRO A 136 17.04 -0.59 11.89
CA PRO A 136 16.19 -1.32 12.81
C PRO A 136 15.15 -2.14 12.04
N ALA A 137 15.01 -3.42 12.39
CA ALA A 137 13.81 -4.17 12.09
C ALA A 137 12.68 -3.51 12.92
N LYS A 138 11.95 -2.58 12.31
CA LYS A 138 10.79 -2.01 12.97
C LYS A 138 9.78 -3.12 13.15
N TRP A 139 9.62 -3.55 14.40
CA TRP A 139 8.60 -4.47 14.84
C TRP A 139 8.58 -5.88 14.23
N ASN A 140 8.27 -6.85 15.06
CA ASN A 140 8.23 -8.30 14.83
C ASN A 140 7.34 -8.76 13.66
N PHE A 141 6.68 -7.88 12.97
CA PHE A 141 5.74 -8.21 11.92
C PHE A 141 6.15 -7.70 10.57
N ASP A 142 7.19 -6.79 10.46
CA ASP A 142 7.09 -6.03 9.26
C ASP A 142 8.38 -5.48 8.71
N SER A 143 8.97 -6.26 7.85
CA SER A 143 9.71 -5.69 6.73
C SER A 143 8.78 -4.99 5.71
N GLN A 144 7.44 -5.00 5.89
CA GLN A 144 6.46 -4.37 4.98
C GLN A 144 6.72 -2.87 4.82
N TRP A 145 7.18 -2.17 5.86
CA TRP A 145 7.54 -0.77 5.74
C TRP A 145 8.62 -0.52 4.67
N ILE A 146 9.56 -1.47 4.48
CA ILE A 146 10.57 -1.40 3.42
C ILE A 146 9.90 -1.54 2.06
N TYR A 147 9.01 -2.54 1.90
CA TYR A 147 8.24 -2.72 0.66
C TYR A 147 7.40 -1.49 0.33
N LYS A 148 6.68 -0.93 1.32
CA LYS A 148 5.89 0.29 1.16
C LYS A 148 6.77 1.49 0.75
N ARG A 149 7.94 1.66 1.38
CA ARG A 149 8.87 2.74 1.04
C ARG A 149 9.45 2.60 -0.36
N VAL A 150 9.87 1.39 -0.74
CA VAL A 150 10.41 1.10 -2.07
C VAL A 150 9.32 1.20 -3.14
N GLY A 151 8.10 0.72 -2.86
CA GLY A 151 6.95 0.86 -3.75
C GLY A 151 6.59 2.32 -4.00
N ALA A 152 6.59 3.17 -2.97
CA ALA A 152 6.37 4.61 -3.12
C ALA A 152 7.45 5.27 -3.99
N LEU A 153 8.73 4.92 -3.78
CA LEU A 153 9.83 5.39 -4.63
C LEU A 153 9.66 4.95 -6.09
N ARG A 154 9.28 3.69 -6.32
CA ARG A 154 9.00 3.15 -7.66
C ARG A 154 7.92 3.97 -8.38
N LEU A 155 6.82 4.28 -7.69
CA LEU A 155 5.74 5.09 -8.26
C LEU A 155 6.18 6.54 -8.55
N GLU A 156 6.98 7.14 -7.67
CA GLU A 156 7.52 8.49 -7.89
C GLU A 156 8.41 8.54 -9.13
N LEU A 157 9.33 7.58 -9.27
CA LEU A 157 10.20 7.51 -10.43
C LEU A 157 9.42 7.15 -11.71
N ALA A 158 8.43 6.27 -11.64
CA ALA A 158 7.57 6.01 -12.78
C ALA A 158 6.83 7.27 -13.25
N LYS A 159 6.29 8.07 -12.34
CA LYS A 159 5.66 9.36 -12.68
C LYS A 159 6.65 10.33 -13.33
N LYS A 160 7.89 10.38 -12.83
CA LYS A 160 8.94 11.23 -13.38
C LYS A 160 9.28 10.92 -14.85
N PHE A 161 9.20 9.66 -15.24
CA PHE A 161 9.49 9.19 -16.60
C PHE A 161 8.24 8.85 -17.42
N ALA A 162 7.06 9.33 -16.98
CA ALA A 162 5.78 9.00 -17.61
C ALA A 162 5.72 9.39 -19.09
N ASP A 163 6.31 10.52 -19.46
CA ASP A 163 6.44 11.02 -20.83
C ASP A 163 7.34 10.14 -21.71
N LYS A 164 8.21 9.33 -21.11
CA LYS A 164 9.11 8.39 -21.80
C LYS A 164 8.46 7.03 -22.00
N HIS A 165 8.05 6.39 -20.91
CA HIS A 165 7.51 5.03 -20.99
C HIS A 165 6.05 4.97 -21.44
N LYS A 166 5.30 6.08 -21.36
CA LYS A 166 3.93 6.25 -21.86
C LYS A 166 2.88 5.27 -21.30
N ARG A 167 3.21 4.53 -20.23
CA ARG A 167 2.34 3.51 -19.67
C ARG A 167 1.11 4.05 -18.93
N PHE A 168 1.10 5.35 -18.65
CA PHE A 168 -0.04 6.02 -18.05
C PHE A 168 -0.95 6.70 -19.07
N GLU A 169 -0.52 6.77 -20.34
CA GLU A 169 -1.35 7.32 -21.41
C GLU A 169 -2.52 6.38 -21.68
N GLN A 170 -3.68 6.96 -21.95
CA GLN A 170 -4.86 6.23 -22.38
C GLN A 170 -4.87 6.15 -23.90
N THR A 171 -4.86 4.94 -24.43
CA THR A 171 -4.89 4.68 -25.88
C THR A 171 -6.32 4.46 -26.40
N GLY A 172 -7.30 4.42 -25.48
CA GLY A 172 -8.70 4.13 -25.79
C GLY A 172 -8.97 2.64 -26.00
N THR A 173 -8.07 1.76 -25.55
CA THR A 173 -8.21 0.31 -25.68
C THR A 173 -8.41 -0.36 -24.31
N GLU A 174 -8.90 -1.61 -24.32
CA GLU A 174 -9.01 -2.41 -23.08
C GLU A 174 -7.67 -2.61 -22.36
N ALA A 175 -6.55 -2.50 -23.08
CA ALA A 175 -5.23 -2.62 -22.50
C ALA A 175 -4.89 -1.51 -21.48
N ASP A 176 -5.59 -0.38 -21.56
CA ASP A 176 -5.42 0.76 -20.64
C ASP A 176 -5.99 0.47 -19.23
N TYR A 177 -6.87 -0.52 -19.10
CA TYR A 177 -7.64 -0.77 -17.89
C TYR A 177 -7.18 -2.08 -17.23
N LYS A 178 -6.30 -1.97 -16.24
CA LYS A 178 -5.77 -3.12 -15.47
C LYS A 178 -6.53 -3.26 -14.16
N PHE A 179 -7.67 -3.98 -14.23
CA PHE A 179 -8.49 -4.29 -13.06
C PHE A 179 -7.89 -5.42 -12.23
N LEU A 180 -7.99 -5.31 -10.92
CA LEU A 180 -7.73 -6.41 -10.00
C LEU A 180 -8.62 -6.33 -8.76
N TRP A 181 -8.80 -7.49 -8.11
CA TRP A 181 -9.30 -7.59 -6.76
C TRP A 181 -8.12 -7.72 -5.81
N VAL A 182 -8.08 -6.89 -4.76
CA VAL A 182 -7.23 -7.10 -3.61
C VAL A 182 -8.09 -7.67 -2.50
N THR A 183 -7.64 -8.78 -1.89
CA THR A 183 -8.39 -9.54 -0.88
C THR A 183 -7.54 -9.81 0.35
N ASP A 184 -8.14 -10.40 1.37
CA ASP A 184 -7.44 -10.89 2.55
C ASP A 184 -6.65 -9.79 3.29
N PHE A 185 -7.30 -8.65 3.47
CA PHE A 185 -6.73 -7.53 4.22
C PHE A 185 -6.44 -7.91 5.68
N PRO A 186 -5.50 -7.24 6.36
CA PRO A 186 -5.35 -7.42 7.80
C PRO A 186 -6.64 -7.03 8.53
N MET A 187 -7.02 -7.82 9.54
CA MET A 187 -8.18 -7.50 10.37
C MET A 187 -7.89 -6.37 11.35
N TYR A 188 -6.64 -6.29 11.82
CA TYR A 188 -6.20 -5.35 12.83
C TYR A 188 -4.98 -4.57 12.38
N GLU A 189 -4.87 -3.33 12.85
CA GLU A 189 -3.70 -2.47 12.73
C GLU A 189 -3.21 -2.06 14.12
N TRP A 190 -1.89 -2.08 14.31
CA TRP A 190 -1.27 -1.63 15.55
C TRP A 190 -1.06 -0.12 15.52
N ASP A 191 -1.57 0.57 16.52
CA ASP A 191 -1.31 1.99 16.73
C ASP A 191 -0.06 2.16 17.61
N GLU A 192 1.00 2.67 17.01
CA GLU A 192 2.29 2.88 17.69
C GLU A 192 2.24 3.97 18.77
N GLU A 193 1.38 4.98 18.62
CA GLU A 193 1.27 6.07 19.58
C GLU A 193 0.40 5.65 20.78
N ALA A 194 -0.78 5.11 20.51
CA ALA A 194 -1.71 4.67 21.52
C ALA A 194 -1.36 3.30 22.13
N LYS A 195 -0.46 2.52 21.49
CA LYS A 195 -0.08 1.16 21.89
C LYS A 195 -1.27 0.21 22.00
N VAL A 196 -2.18 0.29 21.04
CA VAL A 196 -3.40 -0.54 20.97
C VAL A 196 -3.59 -1.11 19.57
N TRP A 197 -4.34 -2.20 19.49
CA TRP A 197 -4.84 -2.74 18.24
C TRP A 197 -6.17 -2.08 17.88
N ASN A 198 -6.27 -1.54 16.68
CA ASN A 198 -7.49 -1.02 16.08
C ASN A 198 -7.98 -1.97 14.99
N ALA A 199 -9.26 -1.92 14.65
CA ALA A 199 -9.75 -2.57 13.44
C ALA A 199 -9.19 -1.83 12.20
N ALA A 200 -8.60 -2.56 11.27
CA ALA A 200 -7.98 -1.96 10.08
C ALA A 200 -9.01 -1.20 9.20
N HIS A 201 -10.25 -1.70 9.14
CA HIS A 201 -11.36 -1.04 8.45
C HIS A 201 -12.47 -0.70 9.45
N HIS A 202 -13.24 -1.70 9.85
CA HIS A 202 -14.29 -1.57 10.86
C HIS A 202 -14.55 -2.92 11.54
N PRO A 203 -15.06 -2.95 12.78
CA PRO A 203 -15.18 -4.16 13.59
C PRO A 203 -16.30 -5.12 13.16
N PHE A 204 -17.03 -4.83 12.09
CA PHE A 204 -18.14 -5.66 11.59
C PHE A 204 -17.72 -6.53 10.39
N THR A 205 -16.47 -6.45 9.93
CA THR A 205 -15.91 -7.32 8.90
C THR A 205 -15.64 -8.70 9.47
N SER A 206 -16.02 -9.75 8.74
CA SER A 206 -15.76 -11.12 9.16
C SER A 206 -14.27 -11.46 9.00
N PRO A 207 -13.62 -12.02 10.02
CA PRO A 207 -12.34 -12.66 9.87
C PRO A 207 -12.49 -13.99 9.12
N HIS A 208 -11.38 -14.54 8.62
CA HIS A 208 -11.36 -15.88 8.07
C HIS A 208 -11.70 -16.92 9.15
N GLU A 209 -12.51 -17.90 8.79
CA GLU A 209 -12.96 -18.97 9.69
C GLU A 209 -11.79 -19.77 10.27
N GLU A 210 -10.69 -19.91 9.52
CA GLU A 210 -9.47 -20.58 9.95
C GLU A 210 -8.77 -19.84 11.08
N ASP A 211 -8.79 -18.49 11.05
CA ASP A 211 -8.20 -17.64 12.08
C ASP A 211 -9.02 -17.69 13.38
N ILE A 212 -10.35 -17.75 13.24
CA ILE A 212 -11.26 -17.95 14.39
C ILE A 212 -10.96 -19.30 15.05
N LYS A 213 -10.96 -20.40 14.27
CA LYS A 213 -10.69 -21.76 14.77
C LYS A 213 -9.31 -21.90 15.40
N ALA A 214 -8.32 -21.19 14.90
CA ALA A 214 -6.97 -21.17 15.44
C ALA A 214 -6.82 -20.27 16.69
N GLY A 215 -7.86 -19.55 17.11
CA GLY A 215 -7.83 -18.63 18.26
C GLY A 215 -6.94 -17.41 18.06
N ARG A 216 -6.65 -17.03 16.79
CA ARG A 216 -5.74 -15.92 16.48
C ARG A 216 -6.26 -14.55 16.88
N LEU A 217 -7.58 -14.39 17.04
CA LEU A 217 -8.19 -13.14 17.48
C LEU A 217 -7.63 -12.62 18.82
N THR A 218 -7.14 -13.53 19.64
CA THR A 218 -6.52 -13.21 20.94
C THR A 218 -5.02 -13.53 20.98
N SER A 219 -4.58 -14.61 20.34
CA SER A 219 -3.19 -15.09 20.44
C SER A 219 -2.22 -14.40 19.45
N ASP A 220 -2.71 -14.01 18.27
CA ASP A 220 -1.88 -13.42 17.21
C ASP A 220 -2.69 -12.51 16.28
N LYS A 221 -3.08 -11.35 16.79
CA LYS A 221 -3.91 -10.37 16.05
C LYS A 221 -3.29 -9.91 14.75
N GLY A 222 -1.97 -9.82 14.68
CA GLY A 222 -1.26 -9.39 13.47
C GLY A 222 -1.42 -10.37 12.29
N ALA A 223 -1.66 -11.65 12.57
CA ALA A 223 -1.85 -12.67 11.54
C ALA A 223 -3.30 -12.85 11.08
N VAL A 224 -4.27 -12.20 11.75
CA VAL A 224 -5.69 -12.34 11.41
C VAL A 224 -6.00 -11.63 10.10
N ARG A 225 -6.62 -12.36 9.17
CA ARG A 225 -7.07 -11.82 7.88
C ARG A 225 -8.58 -11.62 7.84
N ALA A 226 -8.98 -10.51 7.27
CA ALA A 226 -10.38 -10.13 7.08
C ALA A 226 -10.89 -10.57 5.71
N LEU A 227 -12.14 -10.98 5.64
CA LEU A 227 -12.87 -11.18 4.38
C LEU A 227 -13.28 -9.83 3.77
N ALA A 228 -12.29 -8.94 3.64
CA ALA A 228 -12.42 -7.65 2.98
C ALA A 228 -11.83 -7.71 1.57
N TYR A 229 -12.35 -6.89 0.69
CA TYR A 229 -11.93 -6.85 -0.71
C TYR A 229 -12.11 -5.46 -1.31
N ASP A 230 -11.13 -5.06 -2.11
CA ASP A 230 -11.17 -3.85 -2.92
C ASP A 230 -11.12 -4.21 -4.41
N VAL A 231 -11.88 -3.48 -5.22
CA VAL A 231 -11.67 -3.46 -6.66
C VAL A 231 -10.79 -2.27 -7.01
N VAL A 232 -9.67 -2.55 -7.66
CA VAL A 232 -8.64 -1.57 -8.01
C VAL A 232 -8.50 -1.48 -9.52
N LEU A 233 -8.37 -0.27 -10.03
CA LEU A 233 -8.07 0.01 -11.43
C LEU A 233 -6.90 0.99 -11.51
N ASN A 234 -5.80 0.58 -12.16
CA ASN A 234 -4.67 1.46 -12.46
C ASN A 234 -4.15 2.24 -11.23
N GLY A 235 -4.06 1.58 -10.07
CA GLY A 235 -3.61 2.22 -8.83
C GLY A 235 -4.69 3.01 -8.07
N THR A 236 -5.93 2.97 -8.54
CA THR A 236 -7.08 3.65 -7.91
C THR A 236 -8.07 2.62 -7.39
N GLU A 237 -8.42 2.70 -6.11
CA GLU A 237 -9.54 1.96 -5.54
C GLU A 237 -10.85 2.49 -6.12
N LEU A 238 -11.59 1.64 -6.81
CA LEU A 238 -12.92 1.98 -7.35
C LEU A 238 -14.04 1.63 -6.39
N GLY A 239 -13.81 0.70 -5.51
CA GLY A 239 -14.80 0.29 -4.53
C GLY A 239 -14.19 -0.66 -3.52
N SER A 240 -14.80 -0.68 -2.34
CA SER A 240 -14.40 -1.50 -1.21
C SER A 240 -15.61 -2.20 -0.61
N GLY A 241 -15.40 -3.38 -0.09
CA GLY A 241 -16.46 -4.18 0.52
C GLY A 241 -15.93 -5.25 1.46
N SER A 242 -16.84 -5.93 2.12
CA SER A 242 -16.50 -7.07 2.98
C SER A 242 -17.65 -8.03 3.14
N ILE A 243 -17.33 -9.26 3.49
CA ILE A 243 -18.27 -10.18 4.12
C ILE A 243 -18.42 -9.75 5.60
N ARG A 244 -19.64 -9.67 6.05
CA ARG A 244 -19.97 -9.19 7.40
C ARG A 244 -20.01 -10.32 8.41
N ILE A 245 -19.72 -10.00 9.64
CA ILE A 245 -20.01 -10.90 10.76
C ILE A 245 -21.52 -11.01 10.88
N HIS A 246 -22.05 -12.25 10.88
CA HIS A 246 -23.45 -12.56 11.05
C HIS A 246 -23.72 -13.39 12.32
N ARG A 247 -22.65 -13.83 13.00
CA ARG A 247 -22.69 -14.59 14.24
C ARG A 247 -22.40 -13.66 15.42
N GLN A 248 -23.28 -13.66 16.40
CA GLN A 248 -23.17 -12.82 17.60
C GLN A 248 -21.93 -13.17 18.43
N ASP A 249 -21.63 -14.47 18.60
CA ASP A 249 -20.45 -14.93 19.34
C ASP A 249 -19.14 -14.40 18.75
N VAL A 250 -19.00 -14.43 17.42
CA VAL A 250 -17.85 -13.90 16.72
C VAL A 250 -17.77 -12.37 16.86
N GLN A 251 -18.91 -11.66 16.76
CA GLN A 251 -18.94 -10.22 16.92
C GLN A 251 -18.50 -9.78 18.33
N ALA A 252 -18.96 -10.50 19.35
CA ALA A 252 -18.55 -10.23 20.73
C ALA A 252 -17.04 -10.47 20.93
N GLU A 253 -16.49 -11.54 20.33
CA GLU A 253 -15.05 -11.81 20.40
C GLU A 253 -14.23 -10.72 19.74
N ILE A 254 -14.64 -10.20 18.58
CA ILE A 254 -13.99 -9.07 17.91
C ILE A 254 -14.00 -7.82 18.80
N PHE A 255 -15.12 -7.46 19.41
CA PHE A 255 -15.17 -6.30 20.30
C PHE A 255 -14.23 -6.46 21.50
N ARG A 256 -14.22 -7.63 22.16
CA ARG A 256 -13.28 -7.92 23.25
C ARG A 256 -11.83 -7.86 22.78
N SER A 257 -11.53 -8.36 21.61
CA SER A 257 -10.17 -8.29 21.03
C SER A 257 -9.69 -6.86 20.81
N LEU A 258 -10.60 -5.91 20.58
CA LEU A 258 -10.33 -4.48 20.46
C LEU A 258 -10.33 -3.76 21.82
N GLY A 259 -10.51 -4.49 22.93
CA GLY A 259 -10.49 -3.93 24.28
C GLY A 259 -11.83 -3.33 24.75
N MET A 260 -12.92 -3.59 24.03
CA MET A 260 -14.26 -3.13 24.40
C MET A 260 -14.91 -4.14 25.34
N SER A 261 -15.47 -3.68 26.48
CA SER A 261 -16.25 -4.55 27.37
C SER A 261 -17.62 -4.89 26.74
N ASP A 262 -18.25 -5.94 27.25
CA ASP A 262 -19.60 -6.33 26.80
C ASP A 262 -20.63 -5.23 27.07
N GLU A 263 -20.50 -4.50 28.18
CA GLU A 263 -21.36 -3.37 28.53
C GLU A 263 -21.17 -2.21 27.57
N GLU A 264 -19.92 -1.84 27.27
CA GLU A 264 -19.61 -0.79 26.30
C GLU A 264 -20.08 -1.17 24.89
N ALA A 265 -19.89 -2.43 24.49
CA ALA A 265 -20.36 -2.93 23.21
C ALA A 265 -21.90 -2.82 23.12
N HIS A 266 -22.62 -3.17 24.17
CA HIS A 266 -24.07 -3.06 24.18
C HIS A 266 -24.57 -1.60 24.23
N GLU A 267 -23.90 -0.72 24.99
CA GLU A 267 -24.22 0.71 25.01
C GLU A 267 -24.10 1.35 23.63
N ARG A 268 -23.03 1.02 22.88
CA ARG A 268 -22.73 1.63 21.58
C ARG A 268 -23.43 0.96 20.41
N PHE A 269 -23.59 -0.36 20.45
CA PHE A 269 -24.03 -1.19 19.33
C PHE A 269 -25.16 -2.18 19.70
N GLY A 270 -25.84 -1.99 20.86
CA GLY A 270 -26.84 -2.91 21.35
C GLY A 270 -27.92 -3.23 20.32
N PHE A 271 -28.50 -2.22 19.70
CA PHE A 271 -29.49 -2.41 18.61
C PHE A 271 -29.01 -3.32 17.48
N PHE A 272 -27.73 -3.25 17.15
CA PHE A 272 -27.13 -4.07 16.10
C PHE A 272 -26.88 -5.50 16.61
N LEU A 273 -26.37 -5.66 17.83
CA LEU A 273 -26.16 -6.96 18.46
C LEU A 273 -27.47 -7.72 18.61
N ASP A 274 -28.54 -7.03 19.07
CA ASP A 274 -29.89 -7.59 19.19
C ASP A 274 -30.41 -8.06 17.81
N ALA A 275 -30.14 -7.30 16.73
CA ALA A 275 -30.53 -7.68 15.40
C ALA A 275 -29.87 -8.99 14.92
N LEU A 276 -28.63 -9.27 15.34
CA LEU A 276 -27.94 -10.53 15.00
C LEU A 276 -28.64 -11.75 15.64
N GLU A 277 -29.34 -11.58 16.77
CA GLU A 277 -30.07 -12.66 17.47
C GLU A 277 -31.26 -13.17 16.66
N TYR A 278 -31.85 -12.36 15.79
CA TYR A 278 -33.01 -12.75 14.97
C TYR A 278 -32.65 -13.67 13.79
N GLY A 279 -31.42 -14.20 13.73
CA GLY A 279 -31.02 -15.16 12.70
C GLY A 279 -30.51 -14.49 11.44
N THR A 280 -29.65 -13.52 11.58
CA THR A 280 -28.99 -12.82 10.47
C THR A 280 -28.31 -13.80 9.52
N PRO A 281 -28.61 -13.81 8.20
CA PRO A 281 -27.93 -14.67 7.25
C PRO A 281 -26.52 -14.19 6.95
N PRO A 282 -25.62 -15.04 6.43
CA PRO A 282 -24.39 -14.58 5.82
C PRO A 282 -24.66 -13.50 4.79
N HIS A 283 -23.98 -12.37 4.89
CA HIS A 283 -24.19 -11.23 4.00
C HIS A 283 -22.88 -10.47 3.79
N GLY A 284 -22.84 -9.66 2.77
CA GLY A 284 -21.75 -8.79 2.41
C GLY A 284 -22.18 -7.79 1.36
N GLY A 285 -21.28 -6.94 0.94
CA GLY A 285 -21.58 -5.93 -0.07
C GLY A 285 -20.36 -5.16 -0.48
N ILE A 286 -20.53 -4.31 -1.47
CA ILE A 286 -19.49 -3.42 -1.98
C ILE A 286 -20.09 -2.02 -2.20
N ALA A 287 -19.31 -1.00 -1.85
CA ALA A 287 -19.59 0.38 -2.19
C ALA A 287 -18.64 0.84 -3.30
N LEU A 288 -19.20 1.31 -4.41
CA LEU A 288 -18.43 1.84 -5.54
C LEU A 288 -18.29 3.35 -5.43
N GLY A 289 -17.08 3.86 -5.63
CA GLY A 289 -16.79 5.29 -5.66
C GLY A 289 -17.21 5.92 -6.98
N LEU A 290 -18.44 6.40 -7.09
CA LEU A 290 -18.98 6.96 -8.32
C LEU A 290 -18.09 8.06 -8.91
N ASP A 291 -17.63 8.99 -8.08
CA ASP A 291 -16.77 10.09 -8.55
C ASP A 291 -15.43 9.58 -9.13
N ARG A 292 -14.86 8.53 -8.55
CA ARG A 292 -13.65 7.90 -9.08
C ARG A 292 -13.88 7.23 -10.42
N ILE A 293 -15.01 6.55 -10.59
CA ILE A 293 -15.41 5.94 -11.85
C ILE A 293 -15.60 7.03 -12.92
N VAL A 294 -16.33 8.10 -12.60
CA VAL A 294 -16.55 9.24 -13.50
C VAL A 294 -15.23 9.92 -13.87
N MET A 295 -14.33 10.12 -12.90
CA MET A 295 -13.00 10.68 -13.15
C MET A 295 -12.23 9.86 -14.20
N ILE A 296 -12.22 8.54 -14.06
CA ILE A 296 -11.52 7.65 -15.00
C ILE A 296 -12.18 7.67 -16.38
N LEU A 297 -13.51 7.60 -16.46
CA LEU A 297 -14.26 7.65 -17.72
C LEU A 297 -14.09 8.99 -18.45
N ALA A 298 -13.95 10.08 -17.71
CA ALA A 298 -13.71 11.41 -18.25
C ALA A 298 -12.25 11.66 -18.64
N GLY A 299 -11.32 10.73 -18.31
CA GLY A 299 -9.88 10.94 -18.48
C GLY A 299 -9.33 12.07 -17.61
N ALA A 300 -10.04 12.44 -16.52
CA ALA A 300 -9.66 13.51 -15.63
C ALA A 300 -8.51 13.09 -14.69
N SER A 301 -7.63 14.02 -14.35
CA SER A 301 -6.46 13.76 -13.51
C SER A 301 -6.76 13.86 -12.01
N SER A 302 -7.89 14.47 -11.64
CA SER A 302 -8.30 14.74 -10.26
C SER A 302 -9.80 14.62 -10.08
N LEU A 303 -10.23 14.11 -8.92
CA LEU A 303 -11.63 14.11 -8.50
C LEU A 303 -12.28 15.50 -8.52
N ARG A 304 -11.49 16.55 -8.30
CA ARG A 304 -11.98 17.94 -8.32
C ARG A 304 -12.50 18.38 -9.69
N GLU A 305 -12.09 17.71 -10.75
CA GLU A 305 -12.55 18.02 -12.12
C GLU A 305 -13.94 17.46 -12.41
N VAL A 306 -14.40 16.49 -11.62
CA VAL A 306 -15.69 15.80 -11.81
C VAL A 306 -16.69 16.03 -10.68
N ILE A 307 -16.30 16.74 -9.62
CA ILE A 307 -17.17 17.12 -8.50
C ILE A 307 -17.58 18.57 -8.68
N ALA A 308 -18.88 18.83 -8.64
CA ALA A 308 -19.43 20.18 -8.60
C ALA A 308 -19.04 20.84 -7.30
N PHE A 309 -18.53 21.92 -7.08
CA PHE A 309 -18.17 22.61 -5.83
C PHE A 309 -17.12 21.88 -4.97
N PRO A 310 -15.94 21.52 -5.50
CA PRO A 310 -14.92 20.84 -4.74
C PRO A 310 -14.36 21.74 -3.63
N LYS A 311 -14.13 21.16 -2.45
CA LYS A 311 -13.48 21.87 -1.33
C LYS A 311 -11.99 22.10 -1.61
N THR A 312 -11.43 23.17 -1.03
CA THR A 312 -10.00 23.45 -1.08
C THR A 312 -9.20 22.42 -0.26
N ALA A 313 -7.86 22.44 -0.39
CA ALA A 313 -6.98 21.62 0.44
C ALA A 313 -7.11 21.89 1.95
N LYS A 314 -7.63 23.06 2.34
CA LYS A 314 -7.94 23.43 3.73
C LYS A 314 -9.39 23.10 4.12
N ALA A 315 -10.08 22.27 3.35
CA ALA A 315 -11.48 21.89 3.53
C ALA A 315 -12.47 23.08 3.52
N ILE A 316 -12.10 24.19 2.88
CA ILE A 316 -12.98 25.35 2.71
C ILE A 316 -13.89 25.12 1.50
N ASP A 317 -15.18 25.28 1.69
CA ASP A 317 -16.17 25.33 0.63
C ASP A 317 -16.27 26.78 0.10
N LEU A 318 -15.83 27.00 -1.13
CA LEU A 318 -15.79 28.33 -1.74
C LEU A 318 -17.18 28.84 -2.17
N MET A 319 -18.18 27.95 -2.22
CA MET A 319 -19.55 28.35 -2.62
C MET A 319 -20.30 29.02 -1.47
N VAL A 320 -20.09 28.49 -0.25
CA VAL A 320 -20.84 28.94 0.95
C VAL A 320 -19.92 29.47 2.06
N ASP A 321 -18.64 29.67 1.77
CA ASP A 321 -17.62 30.13 2.72
C ASP A 321 -17.55 29.30 4.04
N ALA A 322 -17.90 28.01 3.97
CA ALA A 322 -17.81 27.11 5.12
C ALA A 322 -16.39 26.51 5.26
N PRO A 323 -15.92 26.23 6.50
CA PRO A 323 -16.59 26.45 7.79
C PRO A 323 -16.54 27.93 8.23
N THR A 324 -17.59 28.38 8.89
CA THR A 324 -17.67 29.72 9.49
C THR A 324 -17.71 29.61 11.02
N PRO A 325 -17.25 30.64 11.75
CA PRO A 325 -17.41 30.68 13.20
C PRO A 325 -18.85 30.60 13.62
N VAL A 326 -19.14 29.87 14.70
CA VAL A 326 -20.47 29.85 15.33
C VAL A 326 -20.56 30.99 16.36
N SER A 327 -21.75 31.56 16.51
CA SER A 327 -21.98 32.61 17.50
C SER A 327 -22.03 32.08 18.93
N ASP A 328 -21.69 32.93 19.90
CA ASP A 328 -21.79 32.58 21.32
C ASP A 328 -23.22 32.21 21.74
N GLN A 329 -24.24 32.78 21.05
CA GLN A 329 -25.62 32.43 21.30
C GLN A 329 -25.92 30.98 20.90
N GLN A 330 -25.48 30.55 19.73
CA GLN A 330 -25.63 29.15 19.28
C GLN A 330 -24.91 28.18 20.20
N LEU A 331 -23.71 28.53 20.70
CA LEU A 331 -23.02 27.70 21.69
C LEU A 331 -23.81 27.59 23.00
N LYS A 332 -24.37 28.70 23.49
CA LYS A 332 -25.19 28.71 24.71
C LYS A 332 -26.44 27.87 24.56
N GLU A 333 -27.15 27.93 23.43
CA GLU A 333 -28.34 27.12 23.15
C GLU A 333 -28.04 25.61 23.23
N LEU A 334 -26.83 25.20 22.87
CA LEU A 334 -26.34 23.82 22.93
C LEU A 334 -25.65 23.47 24.28
N SER A 335 -25.62 24.41 25.24
CA SER A 335 -24.86 24.26 26.49
C SER A 335 -23.38 24.00 26.29
N LEU A 336 -22.78 24.53 25.25
CA LEU A 336 -21.38 24.40 24.88
C LEU A 336 -20.58 25.67 25.18
N ARG A 337 -19.27 25.50 25.36
CA ARG A 337 -18.30 26.60 25.43
C ARG A 337 -17.00 26.21 24.73
N THR A 338 -16.33 27.16 24.12
CA THR A 338 -14.97 26.94 23.60
C THR A 338 -13.96 26.97 24.74
N VAL A 339 -13.00 26.03 24.71
CA VAL A 339 -11.86 25.98 25.62
C VAL A 339 -10.60 26.13 24.77
N VAL A 340 -9.90 27.24 24.93
CA VAL A 340 -8.58 27.41 24.30
C VAL A 340 -7.58 26.55 25.07
N ARG A 341 -6.98 25.55 24.43
CA ARG A 341 -5.82 24.85 25.01
C ARG A 341 -4.59 25.72 24.71
N ASN A 342 -3.95 26.23 25.78
CA ASN A 342 -2.66 26.91 25.69
C ASN A 342 -1.57 25.91 25.33
#